data_34da2bcc8c2e318e70b92b0f23eb85c8
#
_entry.id   34da2bcc8c2e318e70b92b0f23eb85c8
#
_cell.length_a   1.000
_cell.length_b   1.000
_cell.length_c   1.000
_cell.angle_alpha   90.00
_cell.angle_beta   90.00
_cell.angle_gamma   90.00
#
_symmetry.space_group_name_H-M   'P 1'
#
loop_
_entity.id
_entity.type
_entity.pdbx_description
1 polymer ?
#
loop_
_entity_poly.entity_id
_entity_poly.type
_entity_poly.pdbx_seq_one_letter_code
_entity_poly.pdbx_strand_id
1 'polypeptide(L)'
;MESVRGRRIVVGISGGIAAYKAIEVIRRLVDAGAHVAPILTEDAHRFIGPVTVSALSSEPVHTSLWDDASPIPHTRLGQTADLIVVAPATARVIAAYAMGFSQDLLVATLIATRAQVVICPAMHTEMWEHPSVQDNLALLRSRGVIVVDPQEGRLAGGDVGTGRLADPETILSAIDSVLSGRGRDMEGLSVVVTAGGTREPIDAVRVIANRSSGKQGYAIAEEAHKRGANVTLISTVDRSVAPGIRVVSVETAQQMLDAVTEHAPSSDVVVMTAAVADFRPVHTVDGKIKKHNGIPEITLEPTPDILASLGAAKPAGQTLVGFAAETDDVLANAQSKLKRKNLDLIVANDVSAPGVGFGHDTNAVSILLADGQQIQVDLATKHTIATAVLDSVVKSRTTPRP
;
A
#
# COMPACT_ATOMS: atom_id res chain seq x y z
N MET A 1 0.48 2.07 -15.37
CA MET A 1 -0.94 1.75 -15.62
C MET A 1 -1.14 0.92 -16.90
N GLU A 2 -0.30 -0.10 -17.10
CA GLU A 2 -0.44 -1.00 -18.26
C GLU A 2 -1.67 -1.92 -18.13
N SER A 3 -2.09 -2.22 -16.90
CA SER A 3 -3.24 -3.05 -16.57
C SER A 3 -4.60 -2.51 -17.05
N VAL A 4 -4.70 -1.20 -17.28
CA VAL A 4 -5.94 -0.55 -17.75
C VAL A 4 -6.08 -0.50 -19.27
N ARG A 5 -4.99 -0.75 -20.01
CA ARG A 5 -4.99 -0.65 -21.48
C ARG A 5 -5.98 -1.65 -22.09
N GLY A 6 -6.88 -1.16 -22.92
CA GLY A 6 -7.94 -1.96 -23.57
C GLY A 6 -9.06 -2.43 -22.64
N ARG A 7 -9.02 -2.08 -21.34
CA ARG A 7 -10.09 -2.40 -20.39
C ARG A 7 -11.24 -1.44 -20.52
N ARG A 8 -12.46 -1.95 -20.36
CA ARG A 8 -13.68 -1.15 -20.30
C ARG A 8 -13.97 -0.80 -18.84
N ILE A 9 -13.87 0.48 -18.49
CA ILE A 9 -14.06 0.99 -17.13
C ILE A 9 -15.28 1.88 -17.11
N VAL A 10 -16.30 1.50 -16.33
CA VAL A 10 -17.44 2.36 -16.05
C VAL A 10 -17.07 3.31 -14.91
N VAL A 11 -17.21 4.62 -15.12
CA VAL A 11 -16.95 5.64 -14.11
C VAL A 11 -18.25 6.32 -13.72
N GLY A 12 -18.76 5.97 -12.53
CA GLY A 12 -19.95 6.58 -11.93
C GLY A 12 -19.58 7.86 -11.17
N ILE A 13 -20.28 8.96 -11.45
CA ILE A 13 -20.08 10.25 -10.78
C ILE A 13 -21.36 10.62 -10.06
N SER A 14 -21.33 10.72 -8.74
CA SER A 14 -22.48 11.13 -7.95
C SER A 14 -22.42 12.62 -7.57
N GLY A 15 -23.56 13.17 -7.15
CA GLY A 15 -23.74 14.61 -6.89
C GLY A 15 -23.03 15.07 -5.62
N GLY A 16 -21.86 15.63 -5.78
CA GLY A 16 -21.08 16.25 -4.72
C GLY A 16 -20.04 17.21 -5.28
N ILE A 17 -19.58 18.15 -4.45
CA ILE A 17 -18.61 19.17 -4.89
C ILE A 17 -17.32 18.54 -5.44
N ALA A 18 -16.95 17.35 -5.00
CA ALA A 18 -15.76 16.64 -5.47
C ALA A 18 -15.91 16.03 -6.89
N ALA A 19 -17.09 16.14 -7.54
CA ALA A 19 -17.34 15.60 -8.88
C ALA A 19 -16.34 16.12 -9.92
N TYR A 20 -15.86 17.37 -9.79
CA TYR A 20 -14.86 17.92 -10.71
C TYR A 20 -13.56 17.14 -10.75
N LYS A 21 -13.18 16.47 -9.63
CA LYS A 21 -11.95 15.66 -9.56
C LYS A 21 -12.05 14.37 -10.38
N ALA A 22 -13.26 13.86 -10.62
CA ALA A 22 -13.47 12.69 -11.46
C ALA A 22 -13.00 12.91 -12.90
N ILE A 23 -12.99 14.17 -13.36
CA ILE A 23 -12.49 14.53 -14.69
C ILE A 23 -11.02 14.13 -14.88
N GLU A 24 -10.20 14.38 -13.87
CA GLU A 24 -8.78 14.01 -13.94
C GLU A 24 -8.60 12.49 -13.96
N VAL A 25 -9.37 11.76 -13.16
CA VAL A 25 -9.37 10.28 -13.17
C VAL A 25 -9.76 9.75 -14.55
N ILE A 26 -10.87 10.24 -15.12
CA ILE A 26 -11.34 9.86 -16.47
C ILE A 26 -10.26 10.12 -17.50
N ARG A 27 -9.72 11.35 -17.55
CA ARG A 27 -8.70 11.74 -18.52
C ARG A 27 -7.48 10.84 -18.45
N ARG A 28 -6.95 10.59 -17.25
CA ARG A 28 -5.78 9.73 -17.07
C ARG A 28 -6.04 8.27 -17.45
N LEU A 29 -7.25 7.76 -17.24
CA LEU A 29 -7.64 6.42 -17.69
C LEU A 29 -7.68 6.33 -19.22
N VAL A 30 -8.25 7.33 -19.88
CA VAL A 30 -8.30 7.42 -21.36
C VAL A 30 -6.87 7.55 -21.93
N ASP A 31 -6.04 8.43 -21.37
CA ASP A 31 -4.63 8.62 -21.76
C ASP A 31 -3.82 7.32 -21.59
N ALA A 32 -4.15 6.48 -20.61
CA ALA A 32 -3.54 5.17 -20.39
C ALA A 32 -4.10 4.06 -21.31
N GLY A 33 -5.06 4.39 -22.18
CA GLY A 33 -5.63 3.47 -23.17
C GLY A 33 -6.82 2.63 -22.68
N ALA A 34 -7.48 3.04 -21.58
CA ALA A 34 -8.74 2.44 -21.16
C ALA A 34 -9.91 2.97 -22.01
N HIS A 35 -10.93 2.14 -22.19
CA HIS A 35 -12.24 2.59 -22.70
C HIS A 35 -13.13 3.00 -21.53
N VAL A 36 -13.36 4.31 -21.36
CA VAL A 36 -14.11 4.86 -20.24
C VAL A 36 -15.55 5.15 -20.63
N ALA A 37 -16.51 4.51 -19.93
CA ALA A 37 -17.95 4.70 -20.05
C ALA A 37 -18.47 5.48 -18.82
N PRO A 38 -18.79 6.77 -18.93
CA PRO A 38 -19.19 7.57 -17.78
C PRO A 38 -20.68 7.47 -17.50
N ILE A 39 -21.05 7.43 -16.20
CA ILE A 39 -22.43 7.56 -15.72
C ILE A 39 -22.52 8.77 -14.79
N LEU A 40 -23.41 9.71 -15.05
CA LEU A 40 -23.75 10.79 -14.12
C LEU A 40 -25.10 10.53 -13.47
N THR A 41 -25.13 10.64 -12.11
CA THR A 41 -26.41 10.73 -11.42
C THR A 41 -27.09 12.09 -11.68
N GLU A 42 -28.40 12.19 -11.51
CA GLU A 42 -29.12 13.44 -11.68
C GLU A 42 -28.51 14.60 -10.87
N ASP A 43 -28.17 14.34 -9.61
CA ASP A 43 -27.56 15.36 -8.77
C ASP A 43 -26.16 15.77 -9.25
N ALA A 44 -25.42 14.91 -9.94
CA ALA A 44 -24.08 15.21 -10.45
C ALA A 44 -24.11 16.33 -11.52
N HIS A 45 -25.20 16.45 -12.28
CA HIS A 45 -25.38 17.52 -13.28
C HIS A 45 -25.30 18.93 -12.70
N ARG A 46 -25.53 19.09 -11.38
CA ARG A 46 -25.41 20.38 -10.69
C ARG A 46 -23.98 20.80 -10.44
N PHE A 47 -23.03 19.86 -10.52
CA PHE A 47 -21.62 20.09 -10.21
C PHE A 47 -20.73 19.99 -11.43
N ILE A 48 -21.14 19.23 -12.45
CA ILE A 48 -20.35 18.98 -13.64
C ILE A 48 -21.25 18.83 -14.87
N GLY A 49 -20.86 19.45 -15.98
CA GLY A 49 -21.62 19.39 -17.23
C GLY A 49 -21.41 18.07 -17.98
N PRO A 50 -22.49 17.44 -18.50
CA PRO A 50 -22.41 16.22 -19.30
C PRO A 50 -21.55 16.37 -20.55
N VAL A 51 -21.51 17.55 -21.16
CA VAL A 51 -20.68 17.85 -22.33
C VAL A 51 -19.20 17.69 -21.98
N THR A 52 -18.75 18.20 -20.82
CA THR A 52 -17.36 18.09 -20.38
C THR A 52 -16.97 16.63 -20.15
N VAL A 53 -17.83 15.86 -19.48
CA VAL A 53 -17.58 14.44 -19.20
C VAL A 53 -17.52 13.63 -20.50
N SER A 54 -18.48 13.84 -21.43
CA SER A 54 -18.51 13.16 -22.72
C SER A 54 -17.29 13.47 -23.58
N ALA A 55 -16.82 14.71 -23.58
CA ALA A 55 -15.66 15.13 -24.38
C ALA A 55 -14.33 14.53 -23.90
N LEU A 56 -14.25 14.15 -22.63
CA LEU A 56 -13.02 13.60 -22.01
C LEU A 56 -13.08 12.08 -21.79
N SER A 57 -14.21 11.46 -22.12
CA SER A 57 -14.43 10.01 -22.02
C SER A 57 -14.33 9.33 -23.39
N SER A 58 -14.41 8.01 -23.41
CA SER A 58 -14.37 7.23 -24.66
C SER A 58 -15.73 7.10 -25.35
N GLU A 59 -16.82 7.39 -24.64
CA GLU A 59 -18.18 7.40 -25.17
C GLU A 59 -19.01 8.50 -24.48
N PRO A 60 -20.18 8.89 -25.03
CA PRO A 60 -21.08 9.87 -24.40
C PRO A 60 -21.50 9.45 -22.99
N VAL A 61 -21.73 10.44 -22.13
CA VAL A 61 -22.19 10.19 -20.77
C VAL A 61 -23.59 9.57 -20.75
N HIS A 62 -23.76 8.58 -19.89
CA HIS A 62 -25.07 7.95 -19.63
C HIS A 62 -25.70 8.60 -18.39
N THR A 63 -26.95 8.96 -18.47
CA THR A 63 -27.64 9.73 -17.41
C THR A 63 -28.96 9.13 -16.95
N SER A 64 -29.63 8.30 -17.78
CA SER A 64 -30.94 7.78 -17.51
C SER A 64 -31.06 6.31 -17.87
N LEU A 65 -31.99 5.63 -17.20
CA LEU A 65 -32.40 4.26 -17.55
C LEU A 65 -33.19 4.21 -18.89
N TRP A 66 -33.66 5.36 -19.40
CA TRP A 66 -34.63 5.44 -20.48
C TRP A 66 -34.17 6.19 -21.72
N ASP A 67 -33.09 6.97 -21.62
CA ASP A 67 -32.61 7.88 -22.68
C ASP A 67 -31.50 7.28 -23.56
N ASP A 68 -31.12 6.02 -23.35
CA ASP A 68 -30.10 5.36 -24.13
C ASP A 68 -30.71 4.66 -25.37
N ALA A 69 -29.95 4.59 -26.45
CA ALA A 69 -30.30 3.77 -27.63
C ALA A 69 -30.40 2.26 -27.30
N SER A 70 -29.88 1.84 -26.14
CA SER A 70 -30.00 0.47 -25.61
C SER A 70 -31.29 0.34 -24.79
N PRO A 71 -32.13 -0.69 -24.99
CA PRO A 71 -33.34 -0.90 -24.21
C PRO A 71 -33.08 -1.27 -22.74
N ILE A 72 -31.85 -1.70 -22.39
CA ILE A 72 -31.46 -2.09 -21.04
C ILE A 72 -30.02 -1.59 -20.74
N PRO A 73 -29.81 -0.25 -20.62
CA PRO A 73 -28.45 0.34 -20.53
C PRO A 73 -27.67 -0.12 -19.31
N HIS A 74 -28.33 -0.26 -18.15
CA HIS A 74 -27.66 -0.74 -16.90
C HIS A 74 -27.09 -2.15 -17.04
N THR A 75 -27.81 -3.05 -17.71
CA THR A 75 -27.35 -4.43 -17.94
C THR A 75 -26.16 -4.44 -18.89
N ARG A 76 -26.24 -3.68 -20.01
CA ARG A 76 -25.14 -3.56 -20.97
C ARG A 76 -23.89 -3.00 -20.31
N LEU A 77 -23.99 -1.89 -19.59
CA LEU A 77 -22.88 -1.25 -18.89
C LEU A 77 -22.28 -2.18 -17.82
N GLY A 78 -23.13 -2.82 -17.01
CA GLY A 78 -22.68 -3.71 -15.95
C GLY A 78 -22.01 -4.99 -16.43
N GLN A 79 -22.52 -5.60 -17.52
CA GLN A 79 -21.97 -6.85 -18.06
C GLN A 79 -20.72 -6.68 -18.92
N THR A 80 -20.56 -5.50 -19.55
CA THR A 80 -19.39 -5.24 -20.40
C THR A 80 -18.23 -4.56 -19.65
N ALA A 81 -18.42 -4.15 -18.40
CA ALA A 81 -17.39 -3.54 -17.59
C ALA A 81 -16.35 -4.59 -17.14
N ASP A 82 -15.08 -4.26 -17.26
CA ASP A 82 -13.98 -4.96 -16.57
C ASP A 82 -13.86 -4.45 -15.13
N LEU A 83 -14.25 -3.21 -14.87
CA LEU A 83 -14.24 -2.55 -13.58
C LEU A 83 -15.28 -1.44 -13.54
N ILE A 84 -15.92 -1.24 -12.38
CA ILE A 84 -16.74 -0.05 -12.12
C ILE A 84 -16.11 0.77 -11.00
N VAL A 85 -15.92 2.07 -11.24
CA VAL A 85 -15.39 3.02 -10.27
C VAL A 85 -16.45 4.09 -9.99
N VAL A 86 -16.76 4.33 -8.71
CA VAL A 86 -17.66 5.42 -8.32
C VAL A 86 -16.85 6.50 -7.61
N ALA A 87 -16.63 7.61 -8.27
CA ALA A 87 -15.85 8.74 -7.79
C ALA A 87 -16.45 10.09 -8.22
N PRO A 88 -16.95 10.89 -7.28
CA PRO A 88 -17.15 10.59 -5.86
C PRO A 88 -18.32 9.64 -5.62
N ALA A 89 -18.26 8.88 -4.51
CA ALA A 89 -19.41 8.14 -3.96
C ALA A 89 -19.98 8.91 -2.76
N THR A 90 -21.18 9.49 -2.93
CA THR A 90 -21.87 10.16 -1.83
C THR A 90 -22.53 9.16 -0.88
N ALA A 91 -22.83 9.56 0.36
CA ALA A 91 -23.55 8.74 1.33
C ALA A 91 -24.85 8.15 0.76
N ARG A 92 -25.56 8.91 -0.11
CA ARG A 92 -26.79 8.46 -0.80
C ARG A 92 -26.51 7.25 -1.70
N VAL A 93 -25.48 7.32 -2.56
CA VAL A 93 -25.15 6.22 -3.47
C VAL A 93 -24.62 5.01 -2.68
N ILE A 94 -23.83 5.23 -1.65
CA ILE A 94 -23.33 4.17 -0.76
C ILE A 94 -24.50 3.43 -0.11
N ALA A 95 -25.46 4.15 0.48
CA ALA A 95 -26.64 3.56 1.11
C ALA A 95 -27.54 2.83 0.10
N ALA A 96 -27.80 3.43 -1.06
CA ALA A 96 -28.63 2.82 -2.11
C ALA A 96 -28.00 1.51 -2.61
N TYR A 97 -26.70 1.49 -2.86
CA TYR A 97 -25.97 0.29 -3.29
C TYR A 97 -25.94 -0.79 -2.20
N ALA A 98 -25.64 -0.43 -0.94
CA ALA A 98 -25.64 -1.36 0.18
C ALA A 98 -27.00 -2.05 0.38
N MET A 99 -28.10 -1.32 0.23
CA MET A 99 -29.47 -1.81 0.37
C MET A 99 -30.06 -2.41 -0.91
N GLY A 100 -29.36 -2.32 -2.05
CA GLY A 100 -29.88 -2.79 -3.34
C GLY A 100 -31.01 -1.93 -3.90
N PHE A 101 -31.07 -0.66 -3.53
CA PHE A 101 -32.11 0.27 -3.95
C PHE A 101 -31.78 0.91 -5.30
N SER A 102 -32.20 0.23 -6.38
CA SER A 102 -31.89 0.52 -7.78
C SER A 102 -32.76 1.66 -8.35
N GLN A 103 -32.59 2.87 -7.85
CA GLN A 103 -33.41 4.03 -8.22
C GLN A 103 -32.93 4.79 -9.44
N ASP A 104 -31.66 4.62 -9.83
CA ASP A 104 -31.03 5.33 -10.94
C ASP A 104 -30.15 4.40 -11.77
N LEU A 105 -29.65 4.90 -12.91
CA LEU A 105 -28.81 4.13 -13.83
C LEU A 105 -27.51 3.63 -13.15
N LEU A 106 -26.89 4.44 -12.29
CA LEU A 106 -25.62 4.07 -11.63
C LEU A 106 -25.82 2.88 -10.69
N VAL A 107 -26.79 2.97 -9.77
CA VAL A 107 -27.04 1.87 -8.82
C VAL A 107 -27.59 0.64 -9.53
N ALA A 108 -28.42 0.80 -10.56
CA ALA A 108 -28.86 -0.32 -11.39
C ALA A 108 -27.67 -1.04 -12.06
N THR A 109 -26.70 -0.28 -12.58
CA THR A 109 -25.47 -0.84 -13.19
C THR A 109 -24.60 -1.55 -12.17
N LEU A 110 -24.46 -0.98 -10.96
CA LEU A 110 -23.71 -1.60 -9.86
C LEU A 110 -24.31 -2.96 -9.41
N ILE A 111 -25.63 -3.10 -9.48
CA ILE A 111 -26.33 -4.35 -9.14
C ILE A 111 -26.26 -5.36 -10.30
N ALA A 112 -26.20 -4.89 -11.53
CA ALA A 112 -26.18 -5.73 -12.73
C ALA A 112 -24.77 -6.24 -13.13
N THR A 113 -23.72 -5.83 -12.40
CA THR A 113 -22.35 -6.19 -12.75
C THR A 113 -21.84 -7.42 -12.00
N ARG A 114 -20.91 -8.14 -12.64
CA ARG A 114 -20.01 -9.12 -12.00
C ARG A 114 -18.57 -8.62 -11.93
N ALA A 115 -18.29 -7.45 -12.54
CA ALA A 115 -16.98 -6.82 -12.44
C ALA A 115 -16.72 -6.33 -11.01
N GLN A 116 -15.46 -6.21 -10.66
CA GLN A 116 -15.06 -5.61 -9.40
C GLN A 116 -15.56 -4.16 -9.33
N VAL A 117 -16.01 -3.74 -8.15
CA VAL A 117 -16.46 -2.37 -7.90
C VAL A 117 -15.51 -1.68 -6.93
N VAL A 118 -15.08 -0.48 -7.30
CA VAL A 118 -14.31 0.45 -6.47
C VAL A 118 -15.17 1.66 -6.16
N ILE A 119 -15.34 1.99 -4.89
CA ILE A 119 -16.03 3.22 -4.47
C ILE A 119 -15.07 4.16 -3.74
N CYS A 120 -15.16 5.45 -4.07
CA CYS A 120 -14.32 6.51 -3.51
C CYS A 120 -15.24 7.50 -2.78
N PRO A 121 -15.49 7.33 -1.47
CA PRO A 121 -16.36 8.19 -0.70
C PRO A 121 -15.87 9.63 -0.67
N ALA A 122 -16.84 10.59 -0.71
CA ALA A 122 -16.59 11.99 -0.47
C ALA A 122 -17.82 12.63 0.17
N MET A 123 -17.63 13.17 1.37
CA MET A 123 -18.68 13.81 2.17
C MET A 123 -18.09 14.64 3.31
N HIS A 124 -18.91 15.34 4.05
CA HIS A 124 -18.46 16.04 5.24
C HIS A 124 -18.05 15.05 6.35
N THR A 125 -17.20 15.47 7.29
CA THR A 125 -16.64 14.60 8.33
C THR A 125 -17.72 13.94 9.19
N GLU A 126 -18.73 14.70 9.61
CA GLU A 126 -19.83 14.16 10.41
C GLU A 126 -20.66 13.12 9.66
N MET A 127 -20.77 13.25 8.34
CA MET A 127 -21.42 12.24 7.51
C MET A 127 -20.53 11.00 7.38
N TRP A 128 -19.24 11.18 7.21
CA TRP A 128 -18.27 10.08 7.14
C TRP A 128 -18.25 9.27 8.42
N GLU A 129 -18.21 9.93 9.57
CA GLU A 129 -18.18 9.27 10.87
C GLU A 129 -19.53 8.73 11.32
N HIS A 130 -20.61 9.06 10.59
CA HIS A 130 -21.95 8.62 10.99
C HIS A 130 -22.08 7.09 10.94
N PRO A 131 -22.60 6.44 12.00
CA PRO A 131 -22.71 4.98 12.10
C PRO A 131 -23.36 4.35 10.88
N SER A 132 -24.45 4.91 10.35
CA SER A 132 -25.14 4.37 9.18
C SER A 132 -24.27 4.36 7.92
N VAL A 133 -23.34 5.31 7.76
CA VAL A 133 -22.41 5.34 6.64
C VAL A 133 -21.33 4.26 6.84
N GLN A 134 -20.77 4.16 8.04
CA GLN A 134 -19.77 3.15 8.36
C GLN A 134 -20.34 1.74 8.25
N ASP A 135 -21.57 1.50 8.71
CA ASP A 135 -22.27 0.20 8.59
C ASP A 135 -22.48 -0.17 7.12
N ASN A 136 -22.93 0.76 6.28
CA ASN A 136 -23.11 0.54 4.84
C ASN A 136 -21.76 0.22 4.16
N LEU A 137 -20.70 0.92 4.51
CA LEU A 137 -19.36 0.66 3.98
C LEU A 137 -18.83 -0.70 4.43
N ALA A 138 -19.03 -1.07 5.69
CA ALA A 138 -18.66 -2.39 6.21
C ALA A 138 -19.40 -3.52 5.47
N LEU A 139 -20.71 -3.33 5.22
CA LEU A 139 -21.52 -4.26 4.44
C LEU A 139 -21.02 -4.37 2.99
N LEU A 140 -20.71 -3.26 2.33
CA LEU A 140 -20.19 -3.28 0.96
C LEU A 140 -18.80 -3.95 0.91
N ARG A 141 -17.90 -3.67 1.86
CA ARG A 141 -16.61 -4.36 1.98
C ARG A 141 -16.80 -5.88 2.15
N SER A 142 -17.71 -6.32 3.00
CA SER A 142 -18.01 -7.75 3.20
C SER A 142 -18.54 -8.44 1.94
N ARG A 143 -19.11 -7.68 0.99
CA ARG A 143 -19.57 -8.14 -0.32
C ARG A 143 -18.49 -8.02 -1.40
N GLY A 144 -17.25 -7.69 -1.04
CA GLY A 144 -16.12 -7.61 -1.96
C GLY A 144 -15.95 -6.27 -2.67
N VAL A 145 -16.72 -5.22 -2.31
CA VAL A 145 -16.52 -3.88 -2.84
C VAL A 145 -15.27 -3.26 -2.25
N ILE A 146 -14.41 -2.72 -3.10
CA ILE A 146 -13.19 -2.03 -2.68
C ILE A 146 -13.53 -0.58 -2.35
N VAL A 147 -13.19 -0.14 -1.16
CA VAL A 147 -13.39 1.23 -0.70
C VAL A 147 -12.04 1.94 -0.64
N VAL A 148 -11.90 2.99 -1.44
CA VAL A 148 -10.76 3.91 -1.35
C VAL A 148 -11.13 4.99 -0.35
N ASP A 149 -10.62 4.88 0.87
CA ASP A 149 -10.99 5.76 1.97
C ASP A 149 -10.72 7.24 1.65
N PRO A 150 -11.57 8.15 2.14
CA PRO A 150 -11.37 9.58 1.95
C PRO A 150 -10.14 10.06 2.74
N GLN A 151 -9.53 11.12 2.25
CA GLN A 151 -8.38 11.74 2.88
C GLN A 151 -8.80 12.78 3.91
N GLU A 152 -7.90 13.04 4.86
CA GLU A 152 -7.98 14.19 5.74
C GLU A 152 -7.60 15.46 4.99
N GLY A 153 -8.27 16.58 5.28
CA GLY A 153 -7.94 17.87 4.70
C GLY A 153 -9.08 18.87 4.80
N ARG A 154 -8.88 20.05 4.16
CA ARG A 154 -9.90 21.10 4.12
C ARG A 154 -11.10 20.67 3.27
N LEU A 155 -12.27 20.74 3.85
CA LEU A 155 -13.55 20.45 3.23
C LEU A 155 -14.18 21.72 2.64
N ALA A 156 -15.23 21.55 1.81
CA ALA A 156 -15.89 22.66 1.13
C ALA A 156 -16.51 23.68 2.09
N GLY A 157 -16.92 23.26 3.29
CA GLY A 157 -17.41 24.13 4.35
C GLY A 157 -16.36 24.98 5.05
N GLY A 158 -15.07 24.73 4.80
CA GLY A 158 -13.95 25.41 5.45
C GLY A 158 -13.33 24.64 6.60
N ASP A 159 -14.02 23.62 7.11
CA ASP A 159 -13.55 22.73 8.16
C ASP A 159 -12.41 21.82 7.69
N VAL A 160 -11.65 21.29 8.64
CA VAL A 160 -10.59 20.31 8.39
C VAL A 160 -10.97 19.00 9.06
N GLY A 161 -10.97 17.91 8.28
CA GLY A 161 -11.27 16.58 8.79
C GLY A 161 -11.25 15.52 7.69
N THR A 162 -11.60 14.29 8.03
CA THR A 162 -11.69 13.17 7.11
C THR A 162 -13.00 13.23 6.33
N GLY A 163 -12.94 13.11 5.00
CA GLY A 163 -14.14 13.14 4.15
C GLY A 163 -13.88 13.66 2.73
N ARG A 164 -12.68 14.19 2.50
CA ARG A 164 -12.24 14.65 1.19
C ARG A 164 -12.02 13.47 0.25
N LEU A 165 -12.53 13.56 -0.99
CA LEU A 165 -12.24 12.55 -2.01
C LEU A 165 -10.74 12.31 -2.13
N ALA A 166 -10.34 11.05 -2.13
CA ALA A 166 -8.96 10.64 -2.37
C ALA A 166 -8.40 11.30 -3.63
N ASP A 167 -7.10 11.57 -3.63
CA ASP A 167 -6.47 12.21 -4.78
C ASP A 167 -6.46 11.26 -6.00
N PRO A 168 -6.47 11.80 -7.21
CA PRO A 168 -6.53 11.00 -8.45
C PRO A 168 -5.47 9.90 -8.51
N GLU A 169 -4.26 10.15 -8.03
CA GLU A 169 -3.19 9.16 -7.95
C GLU A 169 -3.57 7.95 -7.10
N THR A 170 -4.18 8.17 -5.95
CA THR A 170 -4.62 7.10 -5.04
C THR A 170 -5.73 6.26 -5.68
N ILE A 171 -6.70 6.92 -6.35
CA ILE A 171 -7.80 6.25 -7.05
C ILE A 171 -7.26 5.41 -8.21
N LEU A 172 -6.37 5.97 -9.03
CA LEU A 172 -5.75 5.28 -10.16
C LEU A 172 -4.87 4.12 -9.73
N SER A 173 -4.16 4.25 -8.61
CA SER A 173 -3.38 3.15 -8.00
C SER A 173 -4.29 2.00 -7.56
N ALA A 174 -5.46 2.30 -6.97
CA ALA A 174 -6.44 1.28 -6.61
C ALA A 174 -7.01 0.56 -7.84
N ILE A 175 -7.34 1.31 -8.90
CA ILE A 175 -7.80 0.76 -10.19
C ILE A 175 -6.75 -0.18 -10.79
N ASP A 176 -5.48 0.26 -10.87
CA ASP A 176 -4.37 -0.52 -11.39
C ASP A 176 -4.15 -1.80 -10.57
N SER A 177 -4.21 -1.71 -9.25
CA SER A 177 -4.12 -2.85 -8.32
C SER A 177 -5.19 -3.92 -8.61
N VAL A 178 -6.43 -3.49 -8.77
CA VAL A 178 -7.57 -4.39 -9.06
C VAL A 178 -7.42 -5.08 -10.40
N LEU A 179 -7.16 -4.31 -11.46
CA LEU A 179 -7.08 -4.83 -12.83
C LEU A 179 -5.83 -5.68 -13.09
N SER A 180 -4.76 -5.46 -12.33
CA SER A 180 -3.55 -6.29 -12.37
C SER A 180 -3.68 -7.59 -11.55
N GLY A 181 -4.81 -7.81 -10.86
CA GLY A 181 -5.00 -8.97 -9.99
C GLY A 181 -4.24 -8.89 -8.65
N ARG A 182 -3.61 -7.73 -8.35
CA ARG A 182 -2.81 -7.53 -7.12
C ARG A 182 -3.64 -7.54 -5.83
N GLY A 183 -4.96 -7.46 -5.93
CA GLY A 183 -5.82 -7.28 -4.77
C GLY A 183 -5.78 -8.42 -3.74
N ARG A 184 -5.41 -9.65 -4.16
CA ARG A 184 -5.34 -10.85 -3.30
C ARG A 184 -4.26 -11.85 -3.76
N ASP A 185 -3.24 -11.39 -4.43
CA ASP A 185 -2.18 -12.24 -4.99
C ASP A 185 -1.19 -12.78 -3.93
N MET A 186 -1.34 -12.35 -2.68
CA MET A 186 -0.63 -12.88 -1.51
C MET A 186 -1.58 -13.62 -0.56
N GLU A 187 -2.79 -13.97 -0.99
CA GLU A 187 -3.75 -14.67 -0.16
C GLU A 187 -3.21 -16.03 0.31
N GLY A 188 -3.31 -16.28 1.61
CA GLY A 188 -2.83 -17.50 2.23
C GLY A 188 -1.32 -17.54 2.50
N LEU A 189 -0.54 -16.58 2.00
CA LEU A 189 0.89 -16.50 2.31
C LEU A 189 1.12 -15.98 3.74
N SER A 190 2.08 -16.60 4.44
CA SER A 190 2.59 -16.11 5.70
C SER A 190 3.82 -15.22 5.48
N VAL A 191 3.76 -13.98 5.94
CA VAL A 191 4.79 -12.96 5.70
C VAL A 191 5.34 -12.42 7.02
N VAL A 192 6.64 -12.49 7.21
CA VAL A 192 7.33 -11.81 8.32
C VAL A 192 8.01 -10.56 7.79
N VAL A 193 7.78 -9.44 8.46
CA VAL A 193 8.42 -8.15 8.14
C VAL A 193 9.11 -7.62 9.38
N THR A 194 10.36 -7.14 9.26
CA THR A 194 11.02 -6.44 10.36
C THR A 194 10.98 -4.92 10.14
N ALA A 195 10.90 -4.12 11.20
CA ALA A 195 10.82 -2.66 11.10
C ALA A 195 11.55 -1.94 12.24
N GLY A 196 12.00 -0.73 11.96
CA GLY A 196 12.67 0.15 12.92
C GLY A 196 14.18 -0.04 12.97
N GLY A 197 14.82 0.61 13.92
CA GLY A 197 16.26 0.46 14.22
C GLY A 197 16.41 -0.21 15.58
N THR A 198 17.28 -1.21 15.69
CA THR A 198 17.59 -1.81 16.99
C THR A 198 18.30 -0.80 17.88
N ARG A 199 18.12 -0.95 19.19
CA ARG A 199 18.65 -0.08 20.22
C ARG A 199 19.49 -0.90 21.17
N GLU A 200 20.78 -0.71 21.10
CA GLU A 200 21.73 -1.47 21.91
C GLU A 200 22.07 -0.65 23.17
N PRO A 201 21.68 -1.10 24.37
CA PRO A 201 21.80 -0.31 25.57
C PRO A 201 23.26 -0.12 25.99
N ILE A 202 23.65 1.13 26.29
CA ILE A 202 24.92 1.49 26.96
C ILE A 202 24.69 1.51 28.46
N ASP A 203 23.60 2.14 28.87
CA ASP A 203 23.13 2.23 30.26
C ASP A 203 21.60 2.29 30.30
N ALA A 204 21.01 2.45 31.48
CA ALA A 204 19.56 2.53 31.65
C ALA A 204 18.87 3.70 30.86
N VAL A 205 19.65 4.58 30.22
CA VAL A 205 19.12 5.80 29.59
C VAL A 205 19.61 5.97 28.16
N ARG A 206 20.78 5.45 27.80
CA ARG A 206 21.46 5.70 26.53
C ARG A 206 21.60 4.43 25.74
N VAL A 207 21.45 4.56 24.42
CA VAL A 207 21.53 3.46 23.47
C VAL A 207 22.40 3.83 22.26
N ILE A 208 22.97 2.84 21.60
CA ILE A 208 23.47 2.92 20.24
C ILE A 208 22.34 2.46 19.32
N ALA A 209 21.99 3.26 18.31
CA ALA A 209 20.90 2.92 17.40
C ALA A 209 21.10 3.55 16.01
N ASN A 210 20.61 2.88 15.01
CA ASN A 210 20.47 3.43 13.66
C ASN A 210 19.25 4.38 13.57
N ARG A 211 19.33 5.42 12.72
CA ARG A 211 18.26 6.41 12.54
C ARG A 211 17.09 5.87 11.71
N SER A 212 16.48 4.78 12.11
CA SER A 212 15.34 4.19 11.37
C SER A 212 14.01 4.52 12.03
N SER A 213 13.09 5.08 11.26
CA SER A 213 11.72 5.40 11.70
C SER A 213 10.74 4.22 11.59
N GLY A 214 11.15 3.11 10.99
CA GLY A 214 10.32 1.94 10.72
C GLY A 214 9.30 2.10 9.58
N LYS A 215 9.08 3.31 9.06
CA LYS A 215 8.02 3.62 8.07
C LYS A 215 7.99 2.65 6.87
N GLN A 216 9.14 2.22 6.34
CA GLN A 216 9.20 1.32 5.20
C GLN A 216 8.70 -0.10 5.54
N GLY A 217 9.10 -0.64 6.70
CA GLY A 217 8.65 -1.96 7.15
C GLY A 217 7.14 -1.97 7.42
N TYR A 218 6.62 -0.91 8.04
CA TYR A 218 5.17 -0.75 8.24
C TYR A 218 4.42 -0.68 6.91
N ALA A 219 4.90 0.10 5.94
CA ALA A 219 4.27 0.18 4.62
C ALA A 219 4.25 -1.18 3.89
N ILE A 220 5.32 -2.00 4.02
CA ILE A 220 5.36 -3.35 3.45
C ILE A 220 4.39 -4.28 4.17
N ALA A 221 4.33 -4.23 5.50
CA ALA A 221 3.42 -5.06 6.28
C ALA A 221 1.95 -4.76 5.96
N GLU A 222 1.59 -3.48 5.86
CA GLU A 222 0.24 -3.03 5.50
C GLU A 222 -0.13 -3.42 4.07
N GLU A 223 0.77 -3.25 3.10
CA GLU A 223 0.52 -3.63 1.71
C GLU A 223 0.40 -5.16 1.57
N ALA A 224 1.25 -5.96 2.24
CA ALA A 224 1.15 -7.41 2.24
C ALA A 224 -0.19 -7.89 2.83
N HIS A 225 -0.61 -7.30 3.96
CA HIS A 225 -1.90 -7.58 4.58
C HIS A 225 -3.08 -7.23 3.66
N LYS A 226 -3.04 -6.06 3.03
CA LYS A 226 -4.04 -5.62 2.05
C LYS A 226 -4.13 -6.58 0.86
N ARG A 227 -3.04 -7.22 0.47
CA ARG A 227 -2.95 -8.25 -0.59
C ARG A 227 -3.34 -9.65 -0.12
N GLY A 228 -3.86 -9.79 1.11
CA GLY A 228 -4.42 -11.01 1.67
C GLY A 228 -3.42 -11.89 2.44
N ALA A 229 -2.21 -11.42 2.69
CA ALA A 229 -1.22 -12.18 3.47
C ALA A 229 -1.54 -12.19 4.98
N ASN A 230 -1.14 -13.27 5.66
CA ASN A 230 -1.05 -13.35 7.11
C ASN A 230 0.29 -12.72 7.56
N VAL A 231 0.24 -11.52 8.15
CA VAL A 231 1.44 -10.74 8.42
C VAL A 231 1.82 -10.76 9.91
N THR A 232 3.09 -11.07 10.18
CA THR A 232 3.76 -10.83 11.46
C THR A 232 4.80 -9.72 11.30
N LEU A 233 4.60 -8.60 11.99
CA LEU A 233 5.50 -7.45 11.99
C LEU A 233 6.34 -7.45 13.28
N ILE A 234 7.65 -7.65 13.15
CA ILE A 234 8.62 -7.58 14.25
C ILE A 234 9.21 -6.18 14.25
N SER A 235 8.93 -5.39 15.30
CA SER A 235 9.21 -3.96 15.28
C SER A 235 9.89 -3.45 16.55
N THR A 236 10.86 -2.53 16.37
CA THR A 236 11.48 -1.76 17.46
C THR A 236 10.80 -0.42 17.71
N VAL A 237 9.76 -0.10 16.94
CA VAL A 237 9.00 1.16 17.05
C VAL A 237 7.52 0.84 17.22
N ASP A 238 6.85 1.66 18.03
CA ASP A 238 5.41 1.57 18.24
C ASP A 238 4.70 2.53 17.27
N ARG A 239 3.93 1.94 16.33
CA ARG A 239 3.08 2.64 15.38
C ARG A 239 1.80 1.84 15.21
N SER A 240 0.68 2.52 14.98
CA SER A 240 -0.58 1.85 14.65
C SER A 240 -0.46 1.07 13.33
N VAL A 241 -1.09 -0.08 13.26
CA VAL A 241 -1.20 -0.93 12.07
C VAL A 241 -2.67 -1.28 11.80
N ALA A 242 -2.96 -1.73 10.60
CA ALA A 242 -4.27 -2.25 10.26
C ALA A 242 -4.66 -3.44 11.17
N PRO A 243 -5.94 -3.56 11.57
CA PRO A 243 -6.43 -4.73 12.29
C PRO A 243 -6.12 -6.02 11.52
N GLY A 244 -5.62 -7.05 12.23
CA GLY A 244 -5.24 -8.34 11.63
C GLY A 244 -3.73 -8.53 11.42
N ILE A 245 -2.91 -7.49 11.52
CA ILE A 245 -1.46 -7.62 11.54
C ILE A 245 -1.00 -7.95 12.96
N ARG A 246 -0.28 -9.08 13.11
CA ARG A 246 0.34 -9.46 14.39
C ARG A 246 1.61 -8.66 14.60
N VAL A 247 1.70 -7.90 15.70
CA VAL A 247 2.92 -7.14 16.04
C VAL A 247 3.69 -7.85 17.15
N VAL A 248 4.99 -8.03 16.95
CA VAL A 248 5.94 -8.52 17.95
C VAL A 248 6.92 -7.38 18.24
N SER A 249 6.85 -6.82 19.46
CA SER A 249 7.73 -5.73 19.89
C SER A 249 9.06 -6.27 20.37
N VAL A 250 10.15 -5.69 19.85
CA VAL A 250 11.53 -6.01 20.21
C VAL A 250 12.31 -4.72 20.35
N GLU A 251 13.48 -4.76 20.99
CA GLU A 251 14.33 -3.58 21.18
C GLU A 251 15.73 -3.79 20.60
N THR A 252 16.40 -4.89 20.94
CA THR A 252 17.79 -5.16 20.57
C THR A 252 17.92 -6.05 19.33
N ALA A 253 19.12 -6.09 18.74
CA ALA A 253 19.46 -7.02 17.66
C ALA A 253 19.26 -8.48 18.06
N GLN A 254 19.58 -8.82 19.31
CA GLN A 254 19.39 -10.19 19.82
C GLN A 254 17.91 -10.55 19.91
N GLN A 255 17.07 -9.68 20.47
CA GLN A 255 15.63 -9.91 20.55
C GLN A 255 15.00 -10.01 19.14
N MET A 256 15.49 -9.21 18.19
CA MET A 256 15.05 -9.28 16.81
C MET A 256 15.46 -10.62 16.16
N LEU A 257 16.67 -11.08 16.38
CA LEU A 257 17.14 -12.39 15.93
C LEU A 257 16.26 -13.52 16.49
N ASP A 258 15.99 -13.49 17.79
CA ASP A 258 15.17 -14.51 18.45
C ASP A 258 13.76 -14.55 17.87
N ALA A 259 13.10 -13.38 17.75
CA ALA A 259 11.76 -13.28 17.20
C ALA A 259 11.69 -13.69 15.71
N VAL A 260 12.69 -13.31 14.91
CA VAL A 260 12.74 -13.72 13.50
C VAL A 260 12.99 -15.22 13.39
N THR A 261 13.86 -15.78 14.22
CA THR A 261 14.16 -17.24 14.22
C THR A 261 12.93 -18.06 14.63
N GLU A 262 12.07 -17.54 15.50
CA GLU A 262 10.82 -18.18 15.88
C GLU A 262 9.80 -18.20 14.73
N HIS A 263 9.67 -17.12 13.98
CA HIS A 263 8.60 -16.95 13.00
C HIS A 263 8.98 -17.28 11.55
N ALA A 264 10.25 -17.11 11.16
CA ALA A 264 10.72 -17.31 9.79
C ALA A 264 10.55 -18.74 9.27
N PRO A 265 10.78 -19.82 10.03
CA PRO A 265 10.69 -21.19 9.51
C PRO A 265 9.32 -21.57 8.97
N SER A 266 8.24 -20.96 9.51
CA SER A 266 6.85 -21.20 9.08
C SER A 266 6.33 -20.17 8.08
N SER A 267 7.19 -19.27 7.60
CA SER A 267 6.79 -18.16 6.73
C SER A 267 7.18 -18.40 5.28
N ASP A 268 6.30 -18.01 4.36
CA ASP A 268 6.56 -18.06 2.91
C ASP A 268 7.50 -16.96 2.46
N VAL A 269 7.41 -15.80 3.11
CA VAL A 269 8.19 -14.60 2.77
C VAL A 269 8.74 -13.96 4.04
N VAL A 270 10.02 -13.63 4.02
CA VAL A 270 10.67 -12.86 5.10
C VAL A 270 11.28 -11.59 4.50
N VAL A 271 10.87 -10.42 5.00
CA VAL A 271 11.35 -9.12 4.52
C VAL A 271 12.08 -8.39 5.64
N MET A 272 13.40 -8.33 5.53
CA MET A 272 14.27 -7.70 6.52
C MET A 272 14.51 -6.23 6.17
N THR A 273 13.64 -5.33 6.68
CA THR A 273 13.77 -3.88 6.48
C THR A 273 14.33 -3.14 7.69
N ALA A 274 14.41 -3.81 8.84
CA ALA A 274 14.95 -3.21 10.05
C ALA A 274 16.41 -2.81 9.87
N ALA A 275 16.78 -1.65 10.39
CA ALA A 275 18.16 -1.19 10.47
C ALA A 275 18.80 -1.74 11.75
N VAL A 276 19.26 -2.98 11.68
CA VAL A 276 19.97 -3.62 12.79
C VAL A 276 21.30 -2.89 13.02
N ALA A 277 21.61 -2.56 14.27
CA ALA A 277 22.90 -1.98 14.61
C ALA A 277 24.01 -3.01 14.39
N ASP A 278 25.14 -2.61 13.78
CA ASP A 278 26.26 -3.49 13.48
C ASP A 278 27.10 -3.83 14.75
N PHE A 279 27.00 -2.96 15.78
CA PHE A 279 27.78 -3.08 17.02
C PHE A 279 26.89 -2.85 18.24
N ARG A 280 27.23 -3.51 19.34
CA ARG A 280 26.67 -3.32 20.67
C ARG A 280 27.76 -3.18 21.73
N PRO A 281 27.46 -2.55 22.87
CA PRO A 281 28.40 -2.56 24.03
C PRO A 281 28.63 -3.97 24.56
N VAL A 282 29.89 -4.32 24.84
CA VAL A 282 30.25 -5.60 25.48
C VAL A 282 29.66 -5.70 26.89
N HIS A 283 29.57 -4.56 27.57
CA HIS A 283 29.00 -4.46 28.92
C HIS A 283 27.96 -3.35 28.97
N THR A 284 26.79 -3.69 29.48
CA THR A 284 25.70 -2.74 29.77
C THR A 284 25.69 -2.42 31.26
N VAL A 285 25.50 -1.16 31.63
CA VAL A 285 25.44 -0.72 33.03
C VAL A 285 23.97 -0.55 33.44
N ASP A 286 23.52 -1.24 34.50
CA ASP A 286 22.13 -1.20 34.97
C ASP A 286 21.66 0.19 35.44
N GLY A 287 22.57 1.07 35.83
CA GLY A 287 22.27 2.44 36.24
C GLY A 287 22.79 3.47 35.25
N LYS A 288 22.29 4.71 35.34
CA LYS A 288 22.77 5.83 34.52
C LYS A 288 24.24 6.14 34.86
N ILE A 289 25.11 6.08 33.85
CA ILE A 289 26.50 6.51 33.98
C ILE A 289 26.56 8.00 34.31
N LYS A 290 27.14 8.36 35.47
CA LYS A 290 27.16 9.72 35.97
C LYS A 290 28.39 10.48 35.44
N LYS A 291 28.18 11.72 35.03
CA LYS A 291 29.20 12.58 34.39
C LYS A 291 30.43 12.84 35.27
N HIS A 292 30.25 12.83 36.60
CA HIS A 292 31.37 13.07 37.53
C HIS A 292 32.35 11.88 37.67
N ASN A 293 31.99 10.69 37.14
CA ASN A 293 32.88 9.51 37.13
C ASN A 293 33.88 9.52 35.95
N GLY A 294 33.94 10.64 35.20
CA GLY A 294 34.79 10.75 34.02
C GLY A 294 34.09 10.38 32.72
N ILE A 295 34.86 10.30 31.63
CA ILE A 295 34.35 9.90 30.31
C ILE A 295 34.39 8.36 30.26
N PRO A 296 33.25 7.69 30.05
CA PRO A 296 33.25 6.23 29.97
C PRO A 296 33.89 5.76 28.66
N GLU A 297 34.76 4.78 28.73
CA GLU A 297 35.16 3.98 27.57
C GLU A 297 34.08 2.96 27.28
N ILE A 298 33.59 2.92 26.02
CA ILE A 298 32.56 1.98 25.56
C ILE A 298 33.24 1.02 24.58
N THR A 299 33.58 -0.18 25.06
CA THR A 299 34.06 -1.24 24.18
C THR A 299 32.89 -1.86 23.43
N LEU A 300 33.02 -1.98 22.10
CA LEU A 300 31.99 -2.52 21.22
C LEU A 300 32.37 -3.91 20.73
N GLU A 301 31.34 -4.74 20.51
CA GLU A 301 31.42 -6.02 19.81
C GLU A 301 30.41 -6.08 18.67
N PRO A 302 30.62 -6.90 17.62
CA PRO A 302 29.66 -7.09 16.56
C PRO A 302 28.33 -7.68 17.06
N THR A 303 27.24 -7.23 16.49
CA THR A 303 25.92 -7.87 16.65
C THR A 303 25.77 -9.08 15.72
N PRO A 304 24.81 -9.98 15.95
CA PRO A 304 24.53 -11.08 15.05
C PRO A 304 24.07 -10.60 13.66
N ASP A 305 24.62 -11.20 12.59
CA ASP A 305 24.15 -10.96 11.23
C ASP A 305 22.87 -11.81 10.98
N ILE A 306 21.71 -11.23 11.33
CA ILE A 306 20.41 -11.89 11.25
C ILE A 306 20.12 -12.36 9.82
N LEU A 307 20.38 -11.49 8.83
CA LEU A 307 20.09 -11.79 7.43
C LEU A 307 20.96 -12.93 6.88
N ALA A 308 22.23 -13.00 7.29
CA ALA A 308 23.10 -14.12 6.92
C ALA A 308 22.66 -15.43 7.58
N SER A 309 22.24 -15.38 8.84
CA SER A 309 21.71 -16.55 9.57
C SER A 309 20.44 -17.09 8.91
N LEU A 310 19.52 -16.21 8.50
CA LEU A 310 18.32 -16.60 7.77
C LEU A 310 18.64 -17.22 6.41
N GLY A 311 19.56 -16.62 5.65
CA GLY A 311 19.95 -17.15 4.34
C GLY A 311 20.60 -18.54 4.41
N ALA A 312 21.36 -18.81 5.48
CA ALA A 312 21.96 -20.13 5.74
C ALA A 312 20.92 -21.19 6.12
N ALA A 313 19.87 -20.79 6.84
CA ALA A 313 18.79 -21.68 7.31
C ALA A 313 17.53 -21.66 6.44
N LYS A 314 17.54 -20.95 5.29
CA LYS A 314 16.37 -20.69 4.44
C LYS A 314 15.69 -21.98 3.98
N PRO A 315 14.40 -22.22 4.33
CA PRO A 315 13.65 -23.36 3.83
C PRO A 315 13.43 -23.31 2.31
N ALA A 316 13.30 -24.47 1.68
CA ALA A 316 12.92 -24.54 0.28
C ALA A 316 11.55 -23.88 0.03
N GLY A 317 11.46 -23.04 -1.00
CA GLY A 317 10.23 -22.31 -1.34
C GLY A 317 10.01 -21.00 -0.57
N GLN A 318 10.81 -20.70 0.45
CA GLN A 318 10.77 -19.41 1.13
C GLN A 318 11.45 -18.32 0.29
N THR A 319 10.86 -17.13 0.28
CA THR A 319 11.45 -15.93 -0.34
C THR A 319 12.04 -15.02 0.75
N LEU A 320 13.35 -14.78 0.67
CA LEU A 320 14.07 -13.91 1.61
C LEU A 320 14.48 -12.61 0.94
N VAL A 321 14.00 -11.50 1.49
CA VAL A 321 14.24 -10.13 0.99
C VAL A 321 15.10 -9.37 2.00
N GLY A 322 16.22 -8.82 1.54
CA GLY A 322 17.08 -7.94 2.32
C GLY A 322 16.93 -6.47 1.89
N PHE A 323 17.18 -5.55 2.82
CA PHE A 323 17.34 -4.13 2.53
C PHE A 323 18.80 -3.72 2.78
N ALA A 324 19.32 -2.86 1.91
CA ALA A 324 20.66 -2.31 2.01
C ALA A 324 20.61 -0.78 1.83
N ALA A 325 21.07 -0.06 2.84
CA ALA A 325 21.28 1.37 2.80
C ALA A 325 22.79 1.61 2.56
N GLU A 326 23.12 2.15 1.40
CA GLU A 326 24.52 2.32 0.96
C GLU A 326 24.76 3.79 0.66
N THR A 327 26.04 4.21 0.74
CA THR A 327 26.49 5.55 0.36
C THR A 327 27.35 5.53 -0.89
N ASP A 328 28.00 4.39 -1.20
CA ASP A 328 28.93 4.21 -2.30
C ASP A 328 28.69 2.87 -2.99
N ASP A 329 28.91 2.78 -4.29
CA ASP A 329 28.83 1.56 -5.10
C ASP A 329 27.58 0.71 -4.83
N VAL A 330 26.43 1.37 -4.67
CA VAL A 330 25.15 0.82 -4.20
C VAL A 330 24.80 -0.52 -4.88
N LEU A 331 24.91 -0.60 -6.21
CA LEU A 331 24.53 -1.80 -6.96
C LEU A 331 25.53 -2.95 -6.77
N ALA A 332 26.82 -2.68 -6.78
CA ALA A 332 27.86 -3.70 -6.62
C ALA A 332 27.81 -4.30 -5.20
N ASN A 333 27.65 -3.46 -4.19
CA ASN A 333 27.51 -3.88 -2.80
C ASN A 333 26.24 -4.70 -2.58
N ALA A 334 25.11 -4.26 -3.15
CA ALA A 334 23.85 -4.99 -3.07
C ALA A 334 23.95 -6.38 -3.74
N GLN A 335 24.55 -6.45 -4.95
CA GLN A 335 24.72 -7.71 -5.66
C GLN A 335 25.64 -8.71 -4.90
N SER A 336 26.70 -8.22 -4.27
CA SER A 336 27.56 -9.01 -3.41
C SER A 336 26.81 -9.56 -2.19
N LYS A 337 26.01 -8.71 -1.51
CA LYS A 337 25.18 -9.10 -0.36
C LYS A 337 24.11 -10.12 -0.76
N LEU A 338 23.44 -9.93 -1.91
CA LEU A 338 22.43 -10.83 -2.45
C LEU A 338 22.98 -12.28 -2.53
N LYS A 339 24.13 -12.46 -3.15
CA LYS A 339 24.79 -13.76 -3.31
C LYS A 339 25.31 -14.33 -1.98
N ARG A 340 26.07 -13.52 -1.23
CA ARG A 340 26.74 -13.96 0.00
C ARG A 340 25.75 -14.39 1.08
N LYS A 341 24.58 -13.74 1.17
CA LYS A 341 23.56 -14.01 2.17
C LYS A 341 22.41 -14.88 1.65
N ASN A 342 22.55 -15.48 0.47
CA ASN A 342 21.55 -16.38 -0.14
C ASN A 342 20.13 -15.76 -0.21
N LEU A 343 20.04 -14.49 -0.63
CA LEU A 343 18.77 -13.78 -0.75
C LEU A 343 18.12 -14.06 -2.10
N ASP A 344 16.80 -13.93 -2.16
CA ASP A 344 16.06 -13.96 -3.43
C ASP A 344 15.94 -12.57 -4.04
N LEU A 345 15.79 -11.55 -3.17
CA LEU A 345 15.76 -10.13 -3.54
C LEU A 345 16.59 -9.31 -2.56
N ILE A 346 17.18 -8.23 -3.08
CA ILE A 346 17.73 -7.15 -2.26
C ILE A 346 17.23 -5.80 -2.77
N VAL A 347 16.78 -4.97 -1.83
CA VAL A 347 16.32 -3.62 -2.08
C VAL A 347 17.40 -2.66 -1.61
N ALA A 348 18.06 -1.99 -2.53
CA ALA A 348 19.14 -1.07 -2.24
C ALA A 348 18.69 0.38 -2.44
N ASN A 349 19.02 1.25 -1.51
CA ASN A 349 18.79 2.69 -1.60
C ASN A 349 20.07 3.47 -1.28
N ASP A 350 20.27 4.56 -2.04
CA ASP A 350 21.31 5.54 -1.76
C ASP A 350 20.79 6.52 -0.70
N VAL A 351 21.28 6.38 0.53
CA VAL A 351 20.84 7.24 1.64
C VAL A 351 21.51 8.61 1.65
N SER A 352 22.45 8.88 0.74
CA SER A 352 23.06 10.18 0.56
C SER A 352 22.24 11.11 -0.36
N ALA A 353 21.32 10.54 -1.15
CA ALA A 353 20.51 11.29 -2.10
C ALA A 353 19.42 12.14 -1.40
N PRO A 354 19.12 13.37 -1.90
CA PRO A 354 18.08 14.22 -1.33
C PRO A 354 16.70 13.55 -1.33
N GLY A 355 15.99 13.59 -0.20
CA GLY A 355 14.64 13.00 -0.06
C GLY A 355 14.61 11.48 0.10
N VAL A 356 15.77 10.83 0.14
CA VAL A 356 15.94 9.39 0.34
C VAL A 356 16.42 9.11 1.76
N GLY A 357 16.03 7.97 2.32
CA GLY A 357 16.58 7.48 3.60
C GLY A 357 15.60 7.41 4.77
N PHE A 358 16.14 7.27 5.97
CA PHE A 358 15.40 6.82 7.16
C PHE A 358 14.37 7.81 7.71
N GLY A 359 14.58 9.12 7.56
CA GLY A 359 13.70 10.18 8.12
C GLY A 359 12.58 10.62 7.19
N HIS A 360 12.69 10.37 5.89
CA HIS A 360 11.79 10.88 4.87
C HIS A 360 10.55 9.98 4.67
N ASP A 361 9.48 10.55 4.09
CA ASP A 361 8.27 9.81 3.69
C ASP A 361 8.41 9.21 2.28
N THR A 362 9.44 9.62 1.56
CA THR A 362 9.81 9.15 0.22
C THR A 362 11.06 8.28 0.26
N ASN A 363 11.28 7.51 -0.80
CA ASN A 363 12.48 6.74 -1.06
C ASN A 363 12.67 6.53 -2.57
N ALA A 364 13.90 6.26 -3.00
CA ALA A 364 14.24 5.76 -4.33
C ALA A 364 15.05 4.49 -4.15
N VAL A 365 14.72 3.42 -4.88
CA VAL A 365 15.35 2.12 -4.66
C VAL A 365 15.67 1.39 -5.96
N SER A 366 16.70 0.56 -5.92
CA SER A 366 16.99 -0.46 -6.92
C SER A 366 16.69 -1.83 -6.31
N ILE A 367 15.81 -2.61 -6.92
CA ILE A 367 15.46 -3.97 -6.52
C ILE A 367 16.23 -4.93 -7.42
N LEU A 368 17.13 -5.72 -6.85
CA LEU A 368 17.88 -6.74 -7.56
C LEU A 368 17.34 -8.12 -7.19
N LEU A 369 17.07 -8.95 -8.19
CA LEU A 369 16.59 -10.32 -8.03
C LEU A 369 17.74 -11.30 -8.24
N ALA A 370 17.62 -12.49 -7.64
CA ALA A 370 18.63 -13.55 -7.74
C ALA A 370 18.82 -14.07 -9.19
N ASP A 371 17.82 -13.90 -10.06
CA ASP A 371 17.86 -14.23 -11.48
C ASP A 371 18.61 -13.19 -12.34
N GLY A 372 19.10 -12.11 -11.74
CA GLY A 372 19.82 -11.03 -12.40
C GLY A 372 18.95 -9.88 -12.90
N GLN A 373 17.63 -9.96 -12.75
CA GLN A 373 16.75 -8.83 -13.08
C GLN A 373 16.99 -7.67 -12.12
N GLN A 374 16.90 -6.46 -12.64
CA GLN A 374 16.97 -5.21 -11.88
C GLN A 374 15.76 -4.35 -12.20
N ILE A 375 15.13 -3.81 -11.15
CA ILE A 375 13.99 -2.90 -11.23
C ILE A 375 14.38 -1.61 -10.52
N GLN A 376 14.32 -0.49 -11.24
CA GLN A 376 14.54 0.84 -10.68
C GLN A 376 13.20 1.46 -10.30
N VAL A 377 13.11 2.00 -9.09
CA VAL A 377 11.97 2.79 -8.64
C VAL A 377 12.47 4.16 -8.25
N ASP A 378 12.06 5.15 -9.02
CA ASP A 378 12.41 6.56 -8.79
C ASP A 378 11.81 7.06 -7.48
N LEU A 379 12.15 8.30 -7.10
CA LEU A 379 11.70 8.90 -5.85
C LEU A 379 10.17 8.84 -5.74
N ALA A 380 9.68 8.03 -4.81
CA ALA A 380 8.27 7.75 -4.60
C ALA A 380 7.95 7.59 -3.11
N THR A 381 6.66 7.52 -2.78
CA THR A 381 6.23 7.27 -1.41
C THR A 381 6.68 5.88 -0.93
N LYS A 382 6.86 5.70 0.38
CA LYS A 382 7.21 4.39 0.95
C LYS A 382 6.15 3.31 0.67
N HIS A 383 4.92 3.72 0.46
CA HIS A 383 3.85 2.81 0.03
C HIS A 383 4.06 2.34 -1.41
N THR A 384 4.39 3.22 -2.34
CA THR A 384 4.73 2.86 -3.74
C THR A 384 5.95 1.92 -3.78
N ILE A 385 6.97 2.18 -2.96
CA ILE A 385 8.11 1.28 -2.82
C ILE A 385 7.68 -0.09 -2.28
N ALA A 386 6.81 -0.13 -1.26
CA ALA A 386 6.28 -1.38 -0.71
C ALA A 386 5.57 -2.21 -1.77
N THR A 387 4.71 -1.58 -2.58
CA THR A 387 4.04 -2.22 -3.71
C THR A 387 5.05 -2.83 -4.70
N ALA A 388 6.07 -2.07 -5.14
CA ALA A 388 7.08 -2.55 -6.08
C ALA A 388 7.90 -3.73 -5.52
N VAL A 389 8.24 -3.69 -4.24
CA VAL A 389 8.94 -4.80 -3.56
C VAL A 389 8.07 -6.07 -3.54
N LEU A 390 6.80 -5.96 -3.14
CA LEU A 390 5.90 -7.11 -3.07
C LEU A 390 5.52 -7.64 -4.46
N ASP A 391 5.41 -6.79 -5.48
CA ASP A 391 5.26 -7.22 -6.87
C ASP A 391 6.46 -8.08 -7.31
N SER A 392 7.67 -7.67 -6.95
CA SER A 392 8.89 -8.43 -7.23
C SER A 392 8.92 -9.76 -6.47
N VAL A 393 8.43 -9.80 -5.23
CA VAL A 393 8.28 -11.03 -4.43
C VAL A 393 7.30 -11.98 -5.11
N VAL A 394 6.11 -11.55 -5.47
CA VAL A 394 5.09 -12.39 -6.13
C VAL A 394 5.62 -12.92 -7.46
N LYS A 395 6.25 -12.06 -8.27
CA LYS A 395 6.86 -12.45 -9.54
C LYS A 395 7.93 -13.52 -9.36
N SER A 396 8.83 -13.38 -8.37
CA SER A 396 9.90 -14.35 -8.11
C SER A 396 9.37 -15.72 -7.65
N ARG A 397 8.18 -15.77 -7.03
CA ARG A 397 7.52 -16.99 -6.57
C ARG A 397 6.76 -17.72 -7.68
N THR A 398 6.26 -16.98 -8.68
CA THR A 398 5.49 -17.53 -9.82
C THR A 398 6.38 -17.97 -10.98
N THR A 399 7.62 -17.50 -11.05
CA THR A 399 8.57 -17.92 -12.09
C THR A 399 9.27 -19.18 -11.64
N PRO A 400 9.23 -20.29 -12.42
CA PRO A 400 9.98 -21.50 -12.09
C PRO A 400 11.46 -21.16 -11.90
N ARG A 401 12.06 -21.61 -10.78
CA ARG A 401 13.51 -21.51 -10.60
C ARG A 401 14.18 -22.48 -11.58
N PRO A 402 15.24 -22.04 -12.30
CA PRO A 402 15.99 -22.90 -13.22
C PRO A 402 16.65 -24.07 -12.53
#